data_48f08a7903634fe1a6676d0218c8bd35
#
_entry.id   48f08a7903634fe1a6676d0218c8bd35
#
_cell.length_a   1.000
_cell.length_b   1.000
_cell.length_c   1.000
_cell.angle_alpha   90.00
_cell.angle_beta   90.00
_cell.angle_gamma   90.00
#
_symmetry.space_group_name_H-M   'P 1'
#
loop_
_entity.id
_entity.type
_entity.pdbx_description
1 polymer ?
#
loop_
_entity_poly.entity_id
_entity_poly.type
_entity_poly.pdbx_seq_one_letter_code
_entity_poly.pdbx_strand_id
1 'polypeptide(L)'
;MSASQHYYFVAASRKYLCEDEGKPLGETLSERRRSFEARGKELNFWLIEKPAFLEAPELVDIKKQIPQPAAAIVTTDENTMRWLKLRLEFVATGEFLAPSATIPDALASMSS
;
A
#
# COMPACT_ATOMS: atom_id res chain seq x y z
N MET A 1 -13.98 1.69 -22.47
CA MET A 1 -12.63 2.07 -22.06
C MET A 1 -12.58 2.19 -20.56
N SER A 2 -11.77 1.37 -19.92
CA SER A 2 -11.60 1.49 -18.48
C SER A 2 -10.53 2.55 -18.21
N ALA A 3 -10.87 3.54 -17.38
CA ALA A 3 -9.90 4.55 -16.96
C ALA A 3 -9.02 3.95 -15.86
N SER A 4 -7.73 4.29 -15.90
CA SER A 4 -6.82 3.90 -14.83
C SER A 4 -7.13 4.70 -13.57
N GLN A 5 -7.02 4.05 -12.43
CA GLN A 5 -7.16 4.68 -11.12
C GLN A 5 -5.78 5.04 -10.60
N HIS A 6 -5.66 6.23 -10.03
CA HIS A 6 -4.42 6.65 -9.37
C HIS A 6 -4.36 6.03 -7.97
N TYR A 7 -3.26 5.35 -7.68
CA TYR A 7 -3.03 4.72 -6.38
C TYR A 7 -1.79 5.31 -5.73
N TYR A 8 -1.85 5.45 -4.43
CA TYR A 8 -0.73 5.89 -3.59
C TYR A 8 -0.36 4.76 -2.65
N PHE A 9 0.91 4.68 -2.24
CA PHE A 9 1.31 3.61 -1.34
C PHE A 9 2.43 4.01 -0.40
N VAL A 10 2.49 3.31 0.73
CA VAL A 10 3.66 3.25 1.60
C VAL A 10 4.11 1.81 1.62
N ALA A 11 5.41 1.58 1.49
CA ALA A 11 5.95 0.22 1.40
C ALA A 11 7.19 0.08 2.27
N ALA A 12 7.37 -1.11 2.83
CA ALA A 12 8.53 -1.44 3.64
C ALA A 12 8.70 -2.95 3.64
N SER A 13 9.66 -3.48 4.41
CA SER A 13 9.76 -4.91 4.54
C SER A 13 8.50 -5.45 5.22
N ARG A 14 8.13 -6.68 4.85
CA ARG A 14 7.00 -7.36 5.49
C ARG A 14 7.23 -7.46 6.99
N LYS A 15 8.46 -7.72 7.40
CA LYS A 15 8.81 -7.80 8.81
C LYS A 15 8.46 -6.50 9.54
N TYR A 16 8.84 -5.37 8.98
CA TYR A 16 8.56 -4.08 9.60
C TYR A 16 7.06 -3.80 9.69
N LEU A 17 6.34 -3.92 8.56
CA LEU A 17 4.92 -3.58 8.52
C LEU A 17 4.02 -4.59 9.23
N CYS A 18 4.34 -5.88 9.12
CA CYS A 18 3.43 -6.93 9.61
C CYS A 18 3.85 -7.51 10.95
N GLU A 19 5.11 -7.35 11.35
CA GLU A 19 5.61 -7.89 12.62
C GLU A 19 6.01 -6.78 13.58
N ASP A 20 6.94 -5.91 13.21
CA ASP A 20 7.43 -4.87 14.13
C ASP A 20 6.35 -3.81 14.43
N GLU A 21 5.66 -3.35 13.40
CA GLU A 21 4.57 -2.38 13.52
C GLU A 21 3.20 -3.05 13.43
N GLY A 22 3.16 -4.38 13.30
CA GLY A 22 1.95 -5.10 12.99
C GLY A 22 0.79 -4.86 13.95
N LYS A 23 1.04 -4.91 15.24
CA LYS A 23 -0.03 -4.73 16.21
C LYS A 23 -0.52 -3.28 16.29
N PRO A 24 0.35 -2.28 16.50
CA PRO A 24 -0.10 -0.89 16.47
C PRO A 24 -0.69 -0.50 15.14
N LEU A 25 -0.10 -0.94 14.03
CA LEU A 25 -0.60 -0.65 12.71
C LEU A 25 -1.97 -1.29 12.48
N GLY A 26 -2.14 -2.55 12.93
CA GLY A 26 -3.41 -3.23 12.82
C GLY A 26 -4.52 -2.52 13.56
N GLU A 27 -4.25 -2.03 14.77
CA GLU A 27 -5.22 -1.26 15.54
C GLU A 27 -5.58 0.05 14.82
N THR A 28 -4.57 0.73 14.30
CA THR A 28 -4.76 1.99 13.57
C THR A 28 -5.62 1.79 12.32
N LEU A 29 -5.32 0.74 11.55
CA LEU A 29 -6.09 0.43 10.35
C LEU A 29 -7.53 0.00 10.69
N SER A 30 -7.70 -0.72 11.79
CA SER A 30 -9.05 -1.12 12.23
C SER A 30 -9.89 0.07 12.63
N GLU A 31 -9.30 1.04 13.32
CA GLU A 31 -10.00 2.27 13.68
C GLU A 31 -10.40 3.06 12.43
N ARG A 32 -9.52 3.13 11.44
CA ARG A 32 -9.79 3.82 10.18
C ARG A 32 -10.93 3.14 9.44
N ARG A 33 -10.93 1.82 9.40
CA ARG A 33 -11.99 1.04 8.78
C ARG A 33 -13.33 1.30 9.46
N ARG A 34 -13.36 1.28 10.79
CA ARG A 34 -14.59 1.57 11.54
C ARG A 34 -15.09 2.98 11.26
N SER A 35 -14.18 3.94 11.15
CA SER A 35 -14.55 5.32 10.82
C SER A 35 -15.20 5.41 9.44
N PHE A 36 -14.68 4.71 8.45
CA PHE A 36 -15.28 4.66 7.13
C PHE A 36 -16.68 4.02 7.15
N GLU A 37 -16.81 2.91 7.86
CA GLU A 37 -18.10 2.22 7.99
C GLU A 37 -19.14 3.11 8.67
N ALA A 38 -18.74 3.80 9.74
CA ALA A 38 -19.63 4.69 10.47
C ALA A 38 -20.12 5.86 9.61
N ARG A 39 -19.32 6.30 8.62
CA ARG A 39 -19.69 7.38 7.71
C ARG A 39 -20.34 6.89 6.43
N GLY A 40 -20.54 5.58 6.29
CA GLY A 40 -21.09 5.00 5.07
C GLY A 40 -20.19 5.09 3.87
N LYS A 41 -18.87 5.20 4.07
CA LYS A 41 -17.89 5.29 3.00
C LYS A 41 -17.28 3.93 2.72
N GLU A 42 -16.94 3.69 1.46
CA GLU A 42 -16.24 2.47 1.08
C GLU A 42 -14.79 2.53 1.52
N LEU A 43 -14.25 1.36 1.88
CA LEU A 43 -12.85 1.23 2.23
C LEU A 43 -11.97 1.57 1.03
N ASN A 44 -10.99 2.44 1.22
CA ASN A 44 -10.12 2.89 0.14
C ASN A 44 -8.63 2.61 0.40
N PHE A 45 -8.33 1.69 1.31
CA PHE A 45 -6.94 1.28 1.56
C PHE A 45 -6.87 -0.21 1.83
N TRP A 46 -5.72 -0.80 1.47
CA TRP A 46 -5.50 -2.25 1.57
C TRP A 46 -4.05 -2.54 1.93
N LEU A 47 -3.85 -3.51 2.84
CA LEU A 47 -2.52 -4.03 3.16
C LEU A 47 -2.24 -5.24 2.26
N ILE A 48 -1.12 -5.20 1.55
CA ILE A 48 -0.76 -6.23 0.59
C ILE A 48 0.63 -6.76 0.90
N GLU A 49 0.75 -8.06 1.13
CA GLU A 49 2.03 -8.72 1.29
C GLU A 49 2.58 -9.10 -0.08
N LYS A 50 3.89 -8.92 -0.29
CA LYS A 50 4.56 -9.20 -1.55
C LYS A 50 3.84 -8.56 -2.73
N PRO A 51 3.65 -7.24 -2.73
CA PRO A 51 2.84 -6.59 -3.75
C PRO A 51 3.45 -6.75 -5.14
N ALA A 52 2.63 -7.19 -6.09
CA ALA A 52 3.07 -7.41 -7.46
C ALA A 52 3.43 -6.11 -8.16
N PHE A 53 2.80 -5.00 -7.81
CA PHE A 53 3.07 -3.72 -8.47
C PHE A 53 4.53 -3.27 -8.31
N LEU A 54 5.22 -3.68 -7.25
CA LEU A 54 6.62 -3.31 -7.05
C LEU A 54 7.55 -3.95 -8.09
N GLU A 55 7.08 -4.96 -8.83
CA GLU A 55 7.86 -5.57 -9.91
C GLU A 55 7.82 -4.75 -11.18
N ALA A 56 7.00 -3.71 -11.24
CA ALA A 56 6.91 -2.86 -12.43
C ALA A 56 8.21 -2.06 -12.63
N PRO A 57 8.66 -1.91 -13.90
CA PRO A 57 9.90 -1.17 -14.17
C PRO A 57 9.93 0.24 -13.61
N GLU A 58 8.80 0.93 -13.62
CA GLU A 58 8.70 2.31 -13.11
C GLU A 58 8.88 2.40 -11.61
N LEU A 59 8.80 1.28 -10.87
CA LEU A 59 8.94 1.27 -9.42
C LEU A 59 10.20 0.53 -8.95
N VAL A 60 11.11 0.20 -9.88
CA VAL A 60 12.31 -0.58 -9.54
C VAL A 60 13.21 0.13 -8.52
N ASP A 61 13.32 1.44 -8.59
CA ASP A 61 14.16 2.19 -7.66
C ASP A 61 13.59 2.17 -6.25
N ILE A 62 12.27 2.20 -6.14
CA ILE A 62 11.61 2.09 -4.84
C ILE A 62 11.80 0.68 -4.28
N LYS A 63 11.62 -0.33 -5.11
CA LYS A 63 11.79 -1.72 -4.69
C LYS A 63 13.19 -1.98 -4.14
N LYS A 64 14.20 -1.39 -4.75
CA LYS A 64 15.61 -1.55 -4.30
C LYS A 64 15.83 -1.02 -2.89
N GLN A 65 15.02 -0.08 -2.43
CA GLN A 65 15.15 0.51 -1.11
C GLN A 65 14.49 -0.33 -0.02
N ILE A 66 13.74 -1.37 -0.40
CA ILE A 66 12.92 -2.15 0.53
C ILE A 66 13.52 -3.55 0.70
N PRO A 67 13.88 -3.94 1.94
CA PRO A 67 14.30 -5.32 2.19
C PRO A 67 13.18 -6.30 1.84
N GLN A 68 13.53 -7.38 1.15
CA GLN A 68 12.55 -8.38 0.75
C GLN A 68 12.40 -9.45 1.83
N PRO A 69 11.22 -10.01 1.99
CA PRO A 69 9.98 -9.74 1.26
C PRO A 69 9.34 -8.41 1.69
N ALA A 70 8.70 -7.75 0.74
CA ALA A 70 8.08 -6.46 0.96
C ALA A 70 6.60 -6.58 1.32
N ALA A 71 6.07 -5.52 1.91
CA ALA A 71 4.63 -5.34 2.08
C ALA A 71 4.32 -3.88 1.81
N ALA A 72 3.07 -3.58 1.50
CA ALA A 72 2.66 -2.22 1.19
C ALA A 72 1.23 -1.98 1.65
N ILE A 73 0.94 -0.72 1.99
CA ILE A 73 -0.43 -0.26 2.17
C ILE A 73 -0.74 0.63 0.98
N VAL A 74 -1.74 0.23 0.21
CA VAL A 74 -2.16 0.93 -1.01
C VAL A 74 -3.46 1.65 -0.75
N THR A 75 -3.58 2.86 -1.24
CA THR A 75 -4.80 3.66 -1.08
C THR A 75 -5.07 4.46 -2.34
N THR A 76 -6.34 4.82 -2.54
CA THR A 76 -6.74 5.73 -3.61
C THR A 76 -6.81 7.18 -3.12
N ASP A 77 -6.53 7.42 -1.84
CA ASP A 77 -6.61 8.74 -1.23
C ASP A 77 -5.23 9.21 -0.78
N GLU A 78 -4.74 10.28 -1.39
CA GLU A 78 -3.43 10.85 -1.06
C GLU A 78 -3.33 11.25 0.42
N ASN A 79 -4.41 11.75 0.99
CA ASN A 79 -4.41 12.14 2.41
C ASN A 79 -4.20 10.94 3.32
N THR A 80 -4.76 9.80 2.98
CA THR A 80 -4.55 8.56 3.72
C THR A 80 -3.08 8.15 3.65
N MET A 81 -2.46 8.25 2.46
CA MET A 81 -1.05 7.92 2.29
C MET A 81 -0.16 8.84 3.14
N ARG A 82 -0.44 10.14 3.14
CA ARG A 82 0.31 11.10 3.94
C ARG A 82 0.17 10.83 5.43
N TRP A 83 -1.02 10.47 5.87
CA TRP A 83 -1.27 10.12 7.26
C TRP A 83 -0.47 8.89 7.67
N LEU A 84 -0.45 7.86 6.82
CA LEU A 84 0.34 6.66 7.07
C LEU A 84 1.83 6.98 7.13
N LYS A 85 2.32 7.83 6.23
CA LYS A 85 3.72 8.24 6.22
C LYS A 85 4.12 8.92 7.51
N LEU A 86 3.23 9.73 8.09
CA LEU A 86 3.49 10.41 9.34
C LEU A 86 3.53 9.47 10.54
N ARG A 87 2.86 8.33 10.46
CA ARG A 87 2.83 7.36 11.56
C ARG A 87 3.90 6.29 11.44
N LEU A 88 4.45 6.09 10.24
CA LEU A 88 5.45 5.06 9.98
C LEU A 88 6.77 5.72 9.57
N GLU A 89 7.88 5.32 10.20
CA GLU A 89 9.16 5.97 9.95
C GLU A 89 9.93 5.40 8.75
N PHE A 90 10.10 4.11 8.68
CA PHE A 90 11.00 3.48 7.71
C PHE A 90 10.23 2.91 6.52
N VAL A 91 9.55 3.80 5.79
CA VAL A 91 8.76 3.39 4.64
C VAL A 91 9.16 4.18 3.40
N ALA A 92 9.05 3.52 2.24
CA ALA A 92 9.14 4.18 0.96
C ALA A 92 7.72 4.55 0.52
N THR A 93 7.57 5.67 -0.17
CA THR A 93 6.27 6.11 -0.67
C THR A 93 6.32 6.29 -2.17
N GLY A 94 5.19 6.12 -2.82
CA GLY A 94 5.11 6.32 -4.25
C GLY A 94 3.67 6.30 -4.72
N GLU A 95 3.52 6.34 -6.04
CA GLU A 95 2.21 6.34 -6.67
C GLU A 95 2.30 5.65 -8.03
N PHE A 96 1.17 5.17 -8.53
CA PHE A 96 1.10 4.52 -9.83
C PHE A 96 -0.32 4.54 -10.35
N LEU A 97 -0.47 4.29 -11.65
CA LEU A 97 -1.77 4.13 -12.29
C LEU A 97 -2.01 2.66 -12.59
N ALA A 98 -3.21 2.17 -12.31
CA ALA A 98 -3.61 0.80 -12.62
C ALA A 98 -5.10 0.75 -12.94
N PRO A 99 -5.55 -0.11 -13.84
CA PRO A 99 -4.70 -1.06 -14.57
C PRO A 99 -3.83 -0.38 -15.62
N SER A 100 -2.67 -0.95 -15.86
CA SER A 100 -1.76 -0.47 -16.90
C SER A 100 -1.03 -1.68 -17.49
N ALA A 101 -0.21 -1.44 -18.53
CA ALA A 101 0.53 -2.52 -19.17
C ALA A 101 1.50 -3.19 -18.18
N THR A 102 2.07 -2.45 -17.25
CA THR A 102 3.04 -2.97 -16.28
C THR A 102 2.40 -3.32 -14.95
N ILE A 103 1.24 -2.75 -14.63
CA ILE A 103 0.52 -3.03 -13.37
C ILE A 103 -0.94 -3.32 -13.72
N PRO A 104 -1.25 -4.55 -14.12
CA PRO A 104 -2.63 -4.89 -14.49
C PRO A 104 -3.58 -4.97 -13.30
N ASP A 105 -3.06 -5.21 -12.10
CA ASP A 105 -3.88 -5.28 -10.88
C ASP A 105 -3.13 -4.62 -9.74
N ALA A 106 -3.67 -3.50 -9.26
CA ALA A 106 -3.05 -2.72 -8.19
C ALA A 106 -2.92 -3.48 -6.88
N LEU A 107 -3.79 -4.44 -6.63
CA LEU A 107 -3.88 -5.12 -5.33
C LEU A 107 -3.37 -6.55 -5.37
N ALA A 108 -2.78 -6.98 -6.47
CA ALA A 108 -2.28 -8.34 -6.60
C ALA A 108 -1.06 -8.59 -5.71
N SER A 109 -1.00 -9.78 -5.14
CA SER A 109 0.17 -10.27 -4.41
C SER A 109 0.92 -11.26 -5.27
N MET A 110 2.25 -11.30 -5.13
CA MET A 110 3.05 -12.32 -5.80
C MET A 110 2.85 -13.65 -5.08
N SER A 111 2.67 -14.71 -5.86
CA SER A 111 2.64 -16.04 -5.28
C SER A 111 4.06 -16.46 -4.94
N SER A 112 4.20 -17.10 -3.81
CA SER A 112 5.49 -17.62 -3.36
C SER A 112 5.85 -18.92 -4.05
#